data_43dc189676163cf9e30a55190a1bbf5e
#
_entry.id   43dc189676163cf9e30a55190a1bbf5e
#
_cell.length_a   1.000
_cell.length_b   1.000
_cell.length_c   1.000
_cell.angle_alpha   90.00
_cell.angle_beta   90.00
_cell.angle_gamma   90.00
#
_symmetry.space_group_name_H-M   'P 1'
#
loop_
_entity.id
_entity.type
_entity.pdbx_description
1 polymer ?
#
loop_
_entity_poly.entity_id
_entity_poly.type
_entity_poly.pdbx_seq_one_letter_code
_entity_poly.pdbx_strand_id
1 'polypeptide(L)'
;RDFAGQMKAEDLMVSAGGASISRVSTGRCMMRMSMPWEPAVRAAAAVERIGLMVMVYVGETLLITPYDEMEFAKYRSNEGYLAVKQVVPSIAEFIAEGNVSVDKIFARSKDPVTLQMVRDQIRQIPGVRVMSSAEDNIEVVTPAADKGTALGMLCRELGTDLSHAAAIGDSENDLTMLQMAGLGVAMANSEPCIREAADVITGSNTENGVAQAIYRHILGG
;
A
#
# COMPACT_ATOMS: atom_id res chain seq x y z
N ARG A 1 9.43 0.35 10.93
CA ARG A 1 10.47 1.17 11.60
C ARG A 1 11.87 0.63 11.38
N ASP A 2 12.08 -0.66 11.54
CA ASP A 2 13.43 -1.27 11.44
C ASP A 2 14.08 -1.08 10.07
N PHE A 3 13.30 -1.21 8.98
CA PHE A 3 13.83 -1.01 7.62
C PHE A 3 14.23 0.45 7.34
N ALA A 4 13.44 1.43 7.78
CA ALA A 4 13.76 2.85 7.60
C ALA A 4 15.05 3.23 8.35
N GLY A 5 15.25 2.70 9.55
CA GLY A 5 16.49 2.89 10.32
C GLY A 5 17.71 2.29 9.64
N GLN A 6 17.59 1.10 9.03
CA GLN A 6 18.68 0.45 8.28
C GLN A 6 19.06 1.23 7.02
N MET A 7 18.08 1.82 6.33
CA MET A 7 18.31 2.61 5.11
C MET A 7 18.84 4.02 5.38
N LYS A 8 18.90 4.46 6.64
CA LYS A 8 19.18 5.87 7.00
C LYS A 8 18.31 6.86 6.24
N ALA A 9 17.05 6.44 5.95
CA ALA A 9 16.09 7.27 5.26
C ALA A 9 15.66 8.46 6.13
N GLU A 10 15.06 9.46 5.50
CA GLU A 10 14.40 10.56 6.20
C GLU A 10 13.37 10.03 7.19
N ASP A 11 13.09 10.81 8.23
CA ASP A 11 12.22 10.43 9.36
C ASP A 11 10.73 10.35 8.99
N LEU A 12 10.37 10.39 7.71
CA LEU A 12 9.01 10.30 7.22
C LEU A 12 8.78 9.02 6.40
N MET A 13 7.69 8.35 6.66
CA MET A 13 7.30 7.10 5.99
C MET A 13 5.85 7.17 5.54
N VAL A 14 5.62 6.83 4.27
CA VAL A 14 4.28 6.57 3.72
C VAL A 14 3.96 5.08 3.89
N SER A 15 2.77 4.76 4.34
CA SER A 15 2.31 3.39 4.50
C SER A 15 0.85 3.20 4.05
N ALA A 16 0.36 1.96 4.12
CA ALA A 16 -1.00 1.57 3.74
C ALA A 16 -1.41 2.07 2.33
N GLY A 17 -0.51 1.97 1.33
CA GLY A 17 -0.82 2.36 -0.05
C GLY A 17 -0.98 3.88 -0.28
N GLY A 18 -0.41 4.70 0.61
CA GLY A 18 -0.58 6.16 0.59
C GLY A 18 -1.57 6.68 1.62
N ALA A 19 -2.24 5.79 2.36
CA ALA A 19 -3.28 6.18 3.32
C ALA A 19 -2.74 6.80 4.61
N SER A 20 -1.46 6.63 4.94
CA SER A 20 -0.89 7.27 6.13
C SER A 20 0.55 7.75 5.93
N ILE A 21 0.88 8.85 6.61
CA ILE A 21 2.23 9.41 6.71
C ILE A 21 2.58 9.46 8.19
N SER A 22 3.70 8.87 8.55
CA SER A 22 4.15 8.78 9.94
C SER A 22 5.61 9.21 10.09
N ARG A 23 5.92 9.79 11.24
CA ARG A 23 7.29 10.06 11.67
C ARG A 23 7.90 8.81 12.29
N VAL A 24 8.94 8.29 11.66
CA VAL A 24 9.55 6.99 12.03
C VAL A 24 10.14 7.01 13.43
N SER A 25 10.88 8.08 13.79
CA SER A 25 11.56 8.23 15.09
C SER A 25 10.60 8.18 16.28
N THR A 26 9.42 8.80 16.15
CA THR A 26 8.43 8.91 17.23
C THR A 26 7.27 7.92 17.09
N GLY A 27 7.06 7.36 15.88
CA GLY A 27 5.87 6.59 15.53
C GLY A 27 4.59 7.42 15.41
N ARG A 28 4.69 8.74 15.49
CA ARG A 28 3.52 9.62 15.39
C ARG A 28 2.97 9.59 13.96
N CYS A 29 1.70 9.21 13.84
CA CYS A 29 0.96 9.41 12.61
C CYS A 29 0.70 10.91 12.43
N MET A 30 1.20 11.48 11.33
CA MET A 30 1.04 12.90 11.00
C MET A 30 -0.21 13.12 10.16
N MET A 31 -0.54 12.15 9.32
CA MET A 31 -1.72 12.20 8.47
C MET A 31 -2.25 10.79 8.22
N ARG A 32 -3.57 10.69 8.15
CA ARG A 32 -4.30 9.46 7.84
C ARG A 32 -5.50 9.77 6.96
N MET A 33 -5.66 8.99 5.90
CA MET A 33 -6.79 9.01 4.98
C MET A 33 -7.45 7.65 5.04
N SER A 34 -8.45 7.51 5.92
CA SER A 34 -9.14 6.24 6.10
C SER A 34 -10.43 6.21 5.28
N MET A 35 -10.78 5.03 4.84
CA MET A 35 -12.10 4.73 4.24
C MET A 35 -13.15 4.72 5.36
N PRO A 36 -14.32 5.35 5.19
CA PRO A 36 -15.42 5.25 6.14
C PRO A 36 -15.85 3.79 6.37
N TRP A 37 -16.47 3.52 7.52
CA TRP A 37 -16.80 2.16 7.91
C TRP A 37 -17.79 1.47 6.97
N GLU A 38 -18.78 2.17 6.39
CA GLU A 38 -19.81 1.58 5.53
C GLU A 38 -19.25 0.95 4.24
N PRO A 39 -18.45 1.65 3.40
CA PRO A 39 -17.79 1.00 2.27
C PRO A 39 -16.77 -0.05 2.72
N ALA A 40 -16.11 0.14 3.87
CA ALA A 40 -15.14 -0.82 4.39
C ALA A 40 -15.79 -2.16 4.76
N VAL A 41 -16.95 -2.14 5.45
CA VAL A 41 -17.75 -3.36 5.75
C VAL A 41 -18.11 -4.09 4.47
N ARG A 42 -18.60 -3.39 3.46
CA ARG A 42 -19.01 -4.00 2.19
C ARG A 42 -17.84 -4.65 1.46
N ALA A 43 -16.70 -4.00 1.48
CA ALA A 43 -15.48 -4.53 0.85
C ALA A 43 -14.93 -5.74 1.63
N ALA A 44 -14.84 -5.66 2.96
CA ALA A 44 -14.39 -6.76 3.80
C ALA A 44 -15.30 -7.98 3.67
N ALA A 45 -16.63 -7.79 3.74
CA ALA A 45 -17.61 -8.86 3.57
C ALA A 45 -17.53 -9.52 2.17
N ALA A 46 -17.22 -8.77 1.12
CA ALA A 46 -17.01 -9.35 -0.21
C ALA A 46 -15.80 -10.29 -0.25
N VAL A 47 -14.71 -9.95 0.43
CA VAL A 47 -13.51 -10.78 0.54
C VAL A 47 -13.75 -12.01 1.40
N GLU A 48 -14.31 -11.82 2.61
CA GLU A 48 -14.58 -12.91 3.57
C GLU A 48 -15.54 -13.97 3.02
N ARG A 49 -16.62 -13.53 2.34
CA ARG A 49 -17.62 -14.44 1.76
C ARG A 49 -17.04 -15.44 0.76
N ILE A 50 -15.97 -15.06 0.08
CA ILE A 50 -15.30 -15.90 -0.92
C ILE A 50 -14.16 -16.69 -0.28
N GLY A 51 -13.75 -16.32 0.94
CA GLY A 51 -12.70 -17.01 1.69
C GLY A 51 -11.30 -16.71 1.17
N LEU A 52 -11.06 -15.49 0.64
CA LEU A 52 -9.70 -15.07 0.34
C LEU A 52 -8.95 -14.73 1.62
N MET A 53 -7.62 -14.88 1.58
CA MET A 53 -6.78 -14.37 2.62
C MET A 53 -6.93 -12.85 2.72
N VAL A 54 -7.16 -12.34 3.92
CA VAL A 54 -7.42 -10.91 4.15
C VAL A 54 -6.62 -10.35 5.32
N MET A 55 -6.13 -9.13 5.16
CA MET A 55 -5.56 -8.29 6.21
C MET A 55 -6.19 -6.90 6.14
N VAL A 56 -6.59 -6.35 7.27
CA VAL A 56 -7.18 -5.01 7.32
C VAL A 56 -6.39 -4.12 8.27
N TYR A 57 -5.97 -2.98 7.76
CA TYR A 57 -5.19 -1.99 8.48
C TYR A 57 -6.13 -0.95 9.08
N VAL A 58 -6.11 -0.84 10.40
CA VAL A 58 -6.91 0.10 11.19
C VAL A 58 -5.99 0.82 12.16
N GLY A 59 -5.57 2.00 11.82
CA GLY A 59 -4.60 2.71 12.66
C GLY A 59 -3.28 1.96 12.76
N GLU A 60 -2.89 1.66 13.98
CA GLU A 60 -1.70 0.87 14.28
C GLU A 60 -2.02 -0.63 14.41
N THR A 61 -3.27 -1.04 14.16
CA THR A 61 -3.73 -2.42 14.32
C THR A 61 -3.86 -3.10 12.95
N LEU A 62 -3.48 -4.36 12.90
CA LEU A 62 -3.67 -5.25 11.77
C LEU A 62 -4.73 -6.30 12.14
N LEU A 63 -5.93 -6.18 11.57
CA LEU A 63 -6.98 -7.15 11.76
C LEU A 63 -6.79 -8.33 10.80
N ILE A 64 -6.92 -9.55 11.32
CA ILE A 64 -6.92 -10.79 10.58
C ILE A 64 -7.96 -11.75 11.14
N THR A 65 -8.37 -12.76 10.38
CA THR A 65 -9.21 -13.85 10.88
C THR A 65 -8.35 -15.01 11.40
N PRO A 66 -8.91 -15.98 12.12
CA PRO A 66 -8.20 -17.21 12.51
C PRO A 66 -7.68 -18.01 11.31
N TYR A 67 -8.38 -17.96 10.17
CA TYR A 67 -7.93 -18.58 8.92
C TYR A 67 -6.65 -17.91 8.40
N ASP A 68 -6.65 -16.58 8.35
CA ASP A 68 -5.50 -15.80 7.89
C ASP A 68 -4.29 -15.97 8.81
N GLU A 69 -4.51 -16.11 10.12
CA GLU A 69 -3.42 -16.36 11.07
C GLU A 69 -2.62 -17.63 10.74
N MET A 70 -3.27 -18.65 10.18
CA MET A 70 -2.60 -19.87 9.72
C MET A 70 -1.72 -19.60 8.49
N GLU A 71 -2.24 -18.84 7.53
CA GLU A 71 -1.50 -18.45 6.31
C GLU A 71 -0.30 -17.55 6.62
N PHE A 72 -0.40 -16.71 7.66
CA PHE A 72 0.69 -15.84 8.14
C PHE A 72 1.63 -16.52 9.14
N ALA A 73 1.60 -17.84 9.28
CA ALA A 73 2.46 -18.58 10.22
C ALA A 73 3.97 -18.27 10.05
N LYS A 74 4.40 -17.95 8.82
CA LYS A 74 5.79 -17.54 8.51
C LYS A 74 6.23 -16.24 9.19
N TYR A 75 5.29 -15.39 9.61
CA TYR A 75 5.57 -14.13 10.31
C TYR A 75 5.50 -14.24 11.84
N ARG A 76 5.27 -15.44 12.40
CA ARG A 76 5.14 -15.67 13.86
C ARG A 76 6.36 -15.29 14.66
N SER A 77 7.53 -15.22 14.04
CA SER A 77 8.77 -14.74 14.66
C SER A 77 9.01 -13.23 14.50
N ASN A 78 8.14 -12.52 13.81
CA ASN A 78 8.28 -11.07 13.60
C ASN A 78 7.58 -10.33 14.74
N GLU A 79 8.35 -9.78 15.67
CA GLU A 79 7.85 -9.04 16.84
C GLU A 79 6.97 -7.85 16.44
N GLY A 80 7.32 -7.13 15.36
CA GLY A 80 6.54 -6.02 14.85
C GLY A 80 5.13 -6.44 14.37
N TYR A 81 5.04 -7.59 13.70
CA TYR A 81 3.76 -8.17 13.31
C TYR A 81 2.94 -8.61 14.53
N LEU A 82 3.56 -9.29 15.48
CA LEU A 82 2.89 -9.75 16.69
C LEU A 82 2.36 -8.61 17.56
N ALA A 83 3.07 -7.47 17.58
CA ALA A 83 2.70 -6.31 18.38
C ALA A 83 1.46 -5.59 17.86
N VAL A 84 1.16 -5.71 16.56
CA VAL A 84 0.05 -4.95 15.91
C VAL A 84 -1.12 -5.82 15.48
N LYS A 85 -0.96 -7.15 15.42
CA LYS A 85 -2.03 -8.04 14.97
C LYS A 85 -3.13 -8.17 16.02
N GLN A 86 -4.37 -8.18 15.54
CA GLN A 86 -5.55 -8.54 16.29
C GLN A 86 -6.35 -9.58 15.50
N VAL A 87 -6.61 -10.72 16.11
CA VAL A 87 -7.43 -11.79 15.49
C VAL A 87 -8.88 -11.58 15.88
N VAL A 88 -9.75 -11.51 14.87
CA VAL A 88 -11.21 -11.33 15.03
C VAL A 88 -11.97 -12.40 14.27
N PRO A 89 -13.13 -12.88 14.76
CA PRO A 89 -13.89 -13.93 14.07
C PRO A 89 -14.37 -13.53 12.67
N SER A 90 -14.79 -12.27 12.50
CA SER A 90 -15.15 -11.64 11.23
C SER A 90 -14.66 -10.18 11.24
N ILE A 91 -13.94 -9.81 10.22
CA ILE A 91 -13.45 -8.43 10.04
C ILE A 91 -14.63 -7.51 9.71
N ALA A 92 -15.56 -7.95 8.85
CA ALA A 92 -16.71 -7.15 8.49
C ALA A 92 -17.61 -6.85 9.69
N GLU A 93 -17.86 -7.82 10.56
CA GLU A 93 -18.64 -7.61 11.80
C GLU A 93 -17.89 -6.65 12.76
N PHE A 94 -16.60 -6.87 12.97
CA PHE A 94 -15.78 -5.99 13.82
C PHE A 94 -15.84 -4.51 13.36
N ILE A 95 -15.70 -4.27 12.05
CA ILE A 95 -15.78 -2.93 11.47
C ILE A 95 -17.19 -2.33 11.69
N ALA A 96 -18.24 -3.12 11.44
CA ALA A 96 -19.63 -2.67 11.56
C ALA A 96 -20.02 -2.31 12.99
N GLU A 97 -19.70 -3.18 13.96
CA GLU A 97 -20.02 -2.98 15.38
C GLU A 97 -19.32 -1.75 15.97
N GLY A 98 -18.04 -1.56 15.58
CA GLY A 98 -17.24 -0.43 16.09
C GLY A 98 -17.38 0.84 15.27
N ASN A 99 -18.10 0.88 14.15
CA ASN A 99 -18.07 1.97 13.15
C ASN A 99 -16.62 2.38 12.79
N VAL A 100 -15.76 1.38 12.56
CA VAL A 100 -14.31 1.57 12.46
C VAL A 100 -13.92 2.03 11.06
N SER A 101 -13.27 3.18 10.94
CA SER A 101 -12.64 3.61 9.68
C SER A 101 -11.42 2.76 9.38
N VAL A 102 -11.22 2.42 8.10
CA VAL A 102 -10.20 1.48 7.64
C VAL A 102 -9.19 2.17 6.73
N ASP A 103 -7.91 1.99 7.00
CA ASP A 103 -6.83 2.59 6.19
C ASP A 103 -6.62 1.82 4.89
N LYS A 104 -6.60 0.49 4.98
CA LYS A 104 -6.44 -0.40 3.82
C LYS A 104 -7.00 -1.80 4.10
N ILE A 105 -7.66 -2.38 3.10
CA ILE A 105 -7.94 -3.82 3.03
C ILE A 105 -6.97 -4.42 2.02
N PHE A 106 -6.25 -5.45 2.41
CA PHE A 106 -5.41 -6.27 1.54
C PHE A 106 -6.03 -7.65 1.44
N ALA A 107 -6.24 -8.14 0.22
CA ALA A 107 -6.70 -9.51 0.00
C ALA A 107 -5.82 -10.21 -1.05
N ARG A 108 -5.65 -11.52 -0.89
CA ARG A 108 -4.77 -12.32 -1.74
C ARG A 108 -5.43 -13.62 -2.16
N SER A 109 -5.20 -14.01 -3.42
CA SER A 109 -5.56 -15.31 -3.96
C SER A 109 -4.53 -15.78 -4.98
N LYS A 110 -4.27 -17.10 -4.99
CA LYS A 110 -3.49 -17.74 -6.06
C LYS A 110 -4.33 -18.01 -7.32
N ASP A 111 -5.66 -17.93 -7.20
CA ASP A 111 -6.57 -18.08 -8.32
C ASP A 111 -6.90 -16.70 -8.92
N PRO A 112 -6.40 -16.40 -10.12
CA PRO A 112 -6.60 -15.09 -10.75
C PRO A 112 -8.07 -14.83 -11.12
N VAL A 113 -8.85 -15.87 -11.38
CA VAL A 113 -10.28 -15.74 -11.73
C VAL A 113 -11.07 -15.28 -10.51
N THR A 114 -10.87 -15.92 -9.37
CA THR A 114 -11.48 -15.52 -8.10
C THR A 114 -11.05 -14.12 -7.70
N LEU A 115 -9.76 -13.80 -7.85
CA LEU A 115 -9.24 -12.46 -7.52
C LEU A 115 -9.89 -11.37 -8.39
N GLN A 116 -10.01 -11.60 -9.69
CA GLN A 116 -10.65 -10.67 -10.61
C GLN A 116 -12.14 -10.48 -10.30
N MET A 117 -12.85 -11.56 -9.99
CA MET A 117 -14.27 -11.51 -9.61
C MET A 117 -14.49 -10.64 -8.36
N VAL A 118 -13.66 -10.82 -7.33
CA VAL A 118 -13.72 -10.00 -6.10
C VAL A 118 -13.36 -8.55 -6.40
N ARG A 119 -12.33 -8.30 -7.20
CA ARG A 119 -11.93 -6.97 -7.66
C ARG A 119 -13.09 -6.24 -8.33
N ASP A 120 -13.77 -6.88 -9.27
CA ASP A 120 -14.88 -6.28 -10.02
C ASP A 120 -16.07 -6.01 -9.11
N GLN A 121 -16.35 -6.89 -8.15
CA GLN A 121 -17.39 -6.68 -7.15
C GLN A 121 -17.10 -5.50 -6.24
N ILE A 122 -15.86 -5.37 -5.74
CA ILE A 122 -15.47 -4.28 -4.84
C ILE A 122 -15.45 -2.94 -5.59
N ARG A 123 -15.06 -2.91 -6.86
CA ARG A 123 -15.10 -1.68 -7.70
C ARG A 123 -16.49 -1.06 -7.83
N GLN A 124 -17.57 -1.83 -7.61
CA GLN A 124 -18.94 -1.32 -7.62
C GLN A 124 -19.35 -0.65 -6.29
N ILE A 125 -18.50 -0.68 -5.27
CA ILE A 125 -18.77 -0.06 -3.98
C ILE A 125 -18.38 1.42 -4.06
N PRO A 126 -19.31 2.37 -3.90
CA PRO A 126 -18.96 3.80 -3.85
C PRO A 126 -18.02 4.09 -2.68
N GLY A 127 -17.05 4.99 -2.90
CA GLY A 127 -16.12 5.43 -1.86
C GLY A 127 -14.92 4.52 -1.64
N VAL A 128 -14.68 3.56 -2.54
CA VAL A 128 -13.46 2.75 -2.55
C VAL A 128 -12.66 2.92 -3.83
N ARG A 129 -11.35 2.74 -3.73
CA ARG A 129 -10.42 2.55 -4.84
C ARG A 129 -9.76 1.19 -4.70
N VAL A 130 -9.69 0.44 -5.80
CA VAL A 130 -9.07 -0.89 -5.85
C VAL A 130 -7.83 -0.82 -6.74
N MET A 131 -6.71 -1.28 -6.24
CA MET A 131 -5.42 -1.36 -6.93
C MET A 131 -4.72 -2.67 -6.60
N SER A 132 -3.57 -2.92 -7.18
CA SER A 132 -2.69 -4.06 -6.88
C SER A 132 -1.25 -3.62 -6.65
N SER A 133 -0.53 -4.38 -5.85
CA SER A 133 0.92 -4.29 -5.68
C SER A 133 1.64 -5.55 -6.18
N ALA A 134 0.90 -6.58 -6.59
CA ALA A 134 1.37 -7.80 -7.24
C ALA A 134 0.20 -8.47 -7.98
N GLU A 135 0.51 -9.42 -8.86
CA GLU A 135 -0.49 -10.14 -9.66
C GLU A 135 -1.51 -10.94 -8.83
N ASP A 136 -1.14 -11.35 -7.62
CA ASP A 136 -1.91 -12.23 -6.76
C ASP A 136 -2.67 -11.50 -5.62
N ASN A 137 -2.75 -10.17 -5.68
CA ASN A 137 -3.44 -9.39 -4.63
C ASN A 137 -4.32 -8.25 -5.15
N ILE A 138 -5.18 -7.79 -4.26
CA ILE A 138 -5.89 -6.53 -4.37
C ILE A 138 -5.71 -5.72 -3.09
N GLU A 139 -5.63 -4.42 -3.25
CA GLU A 139 -5.59 -3.44 -2.18
C GLU A 139 -6.78 -2.50 -2.33
N VAL A 140 -7.54 -2.31 -1.25
CA VAL A 140 -8.70 -1.42 -1.22
C VAL A 140 -8.45 -0.30 -0.23
N VAL A 141 -8.55 0.92 -0.72
CA VAL A 141 -8.31 2.15 0.05
C VAL A 141 -9.40 3.18 -0.26
N THR A 142 -9.44 4.27 0.49
CA THR A 142 -10.24 5.43 0.08
C THR A 142 -9.72 6.03 -1.24
N PRO A 143 -10.55 6.58 -2.12
CA PRO A 143 -10.09 7.23 -3.36
C PRO A 143 -9.09 8.37 -3.15
N ALA A 144 -9.12 9.01 -1.97
CA ALA A 144 -8.17 10.05 -1.60
C ALA A 144 -6.76 9.52 -1.29
N ALA A 145 -6.62 8.23 -0.96
CA ALA A 145 -5.35 7.62 -0.58
C ALA A 145 -4.67 6.99 -1.80
N ASP A 146 -3.56 7.55 -2.22
CA ASP A 146 -2.65 6.99 -3.21
C ASP A 146 -1.22 7.50 -2.97
N LYS A 147 -0.24 6.80 -3.55
CA LYS A 147 1.18 7.13 -3.34
C LYS A 147 1.57 8.49 -3.93
N GLY A 148 0.92 8.94 -5.01
CA GLY A 148 1.17 10.26 -5.61
C GLY A 148 0.66 11.40 -4.73
N THR A 149 -0.56 11.28 -4.20
CA THR A 149 -1.10 12.22 -3.22
C THR A 149 -0.20 12.29 -1.99
N ALA A 150 0.22 11.14 -1.46
CA ALA A 150 1.12 11.07 -0.31
C ALA A 150 2.50 11.70 -0.61
N LEU A 151 3.06 11.48 -1.82
CA LEU A 151 4.29 12.14 -2.26
C LEU A 151 4.15 13.66 -2.26
N GLY A 152 3.07 14.19 -2.83
CA GLY A 152 2.82 15.64 -2.83
C GLY A 152 2.66 16.24 -1.43
N MET A 153 2.15 15.46 -0.48
CA MET A 153 2.06 15.86 0.92
C MET A 153 3.42 15.83 1.61
N LEU A 154 4.24 14.81 1.33
CA LEU A 154 5.62 14.74 1.81
C LEU A 154 6.46 15.92 1.29
N CYS A 155 6.37 16.25 0.01
CA CYS A 155 7.07 17.38 -0.57
C CYS A 155 6.73 18.68 0.18
N ARG A 156 5.45 18.92 0.46
CA ARG A 156 5.02 20.10 1.23
C ARG A 156 5.55 20.11 2.66
N GLU A 157 5.55 18.98 3.34
CA GLU A 157 6.11 18.86 4.70
C GLU A 157 7.62 19.13 4.72
N LEU A 158 8.33 18.74 3.68
CA LEU A 158 9.76 18.93 3.51
C LEU A 158 10.12 20.33 2.92
N GLY A 159 9.14 21.19 2.66
CA GLY A 159 9.36 22.53 2.10
C GLY A 159 9.82 22.52 0.63
N THR A 160 9.47 21.49 -0.12
CA THR A 160 9.76 21.33 -1.55
C THR A 160 8.46 21.08 -2.34
N ASP A 161 8.57 20.84 -3.63
CA ASP A 161 7.45 20.49 -4.51
C ASP A 161 7.74 19.23 -5.35
N LEU A 162 6.72 18.76 -6.06
CA LEU A 162 6.80 17.53 -6.86
C LEU A 162 7.82 17.61 -8.00
N SER A 163 8.11 18.78 -8.54
CA SER A 163 9.10 18.96 -9.63
C SER A 163 10.53 18.64 -9.19
N HIS A 164 10.78 18.66 -7.88
CA HIS A 164 12.07 18.29 -7.27
C HIS A 164 12.07 16.89 -6.66
N ALA A 165 11.00 16.11 -6.88
CA ALA A 165 10.89 14.74 -6.40
C ALA A 165 11.22 13.75 -7.50
N ALA A 166 11.91 12.67 -7.15
CA ALA A 166 12.03 11.48 -7.98
C ALA A 166 11.23 10.33 -7.33
N ALA A 167 10.46 9.61 -8.13
CA ALA A 167 9.71 8.44 -7.71
C ALA A 167 10.18 7.20 -8.46
N ILE A 168 10.35 6.07 -7.75
CA ILE A 168 10.75 4.78 -8.35
C ILE A 168 9.70 3.75 -7.97
N GLY A 169 9.16 3.01 -8.95
CA GLY A 169 8.09 2.05 -8.70
C GLY A 169 8.00 0.96 -9.76
N ASP A 170 7.18 -0.06 -9.51
CA ASP A 170 7.05 -1.23 -10.39
C ASP A 170 5.61 -1.75 -10.54
N SER A 171 4.65 -1.25 -9.77
CA SER A 171 3.31 -1.82 -9.68
C SER A 171 2.20 -0.79 -9.90
N GLU A 172 0.97 -1.26 -10.11
CA GLU A 172 -0.21 -0.40 -10.35
C GLU A 172 -0.38 0.70 -9.28
N ASN A 173 -0.08 0.38 -8.02
CA ASN A 173 -0.20 1.35 -6.92
C ASN A 173 0.90 2.44 -6.92
N ASP A 174 1.93 2.34 -7.78
CA ASP A 174 2.98 3.33 -7.95
C ASP A 174 2.66 4.34 -9.06
N LEU A 175 1.71 4.02 -9.94
CA LEU A 175 1.43 4.78 -11.15
C LEU A 175 1.27 6.28 -10.89
N THR A 176 0.46 6.65 -9.89
CA THR A 176 0.22 8.06 -9.58
C THR A 176 1.46 8.80 -9.09
N MET A 177 2.32 8.16 -8.29
CA MET A 177 3.54 8.83 -7.84
C MET A 177 4.57 8.97 -8.97
N LEU A 178 4.65 8.00 -9.90
CA LEU A 178 5.50 8.09 -11.08
C LEU A 178 5.08 9.26 -12.00
N GLN A 179 3.77 9.41 -12.21
CA GLN A 179 3.22 10.48 -13.06
C GLN A 179 3.29 11.88 -12.43
N MET A 180 3.28 11.98 -11.11
CA MET A 180 3.26 13.26 -10.40
C MET A 180 4.64 13.78 -10.03
N ALA A 181 5.64 12.92 -9.91
CA ALA A 181 7.01 13.32 -9.60
C ALA A 181 7.66 14.09 -10.75
N GLY A 182 8.64 14.93 -10.44
CA GLY A 182 9.47 15.60 -11.45
C GLY A 182 10.34 14.62 -12.26
N LEU A 183 10.59 13.42 -11.70
CA LEU A 183 11.21 12.30 -12.39
C LEU A 183 10.54 10.99 -11.95
N GLY A 184 9.75 10.39 -12.82
CA GLY A 184 9.16 9.06 -12.63
C GLY A 184 10.04 7.97 -13.23
N VAL A 185 10.44 6.99 -12.43
CA VAL A 185 11.34 5.89 -12.83
C VAL A 185 10.62 4.55 -12.68
N ALA A 186 10.35 3.85 -13.76
CA ALA A 186 9.81 2.49 -13.73
C ALA A 186 10.93 1.45 -13.64
N MET A 187 10.71 0.41 -12.85
CA MET A 187 11.59 -0.77 -12.83
C MET A 187 11.40 -1.60 -14.09
N ALA A 188 12.44 -2.27 -14.59
CA ALA A 188 12.37 -3.10 -15.81
C ALA A 188 11.39 -4.29 -15.67
N ASN A 189 11.18 -4.79 -14.44
CA ASN A 189 10.21 -5.86 -14.14
C ASN A 189 8.76 -5.39 -14.04
N SER A 190 8.46 -4.11 -14.27
CA SER A 190 7.09 -3.58 -14.21
C SER A 190 6.23 -4.05 -15.38
N GLU A 191 4.92 -3.95 -15.23
CA GLU A 191 3.96 -4.10 -16.32
C GLU A 191 4.17 -3.03 -17.42
N PRO A 192 3.78 -3.31 -18.69
CA PRO A 192 3.97 -2.35 -19.79
C PRO A 192 3.37 -0.96 -19.50
N CYS A 193 2.16 -0.89 -18.96
CA CYS A 193 1.48 0.37 -18.65
C CYS A 193 2.23 1.24 -17.62
N ILE A 194 2.96 0.62 -16.68
CA ILE A 194 3.78 1.35 -15.70
C ILE A 194 5.04 1.93 -16.38
N ARG A 195 5.69 1.14 -17.26
CA ARG A 195 6.84 1.61 -18.02
C ARG A 195 6.49 2.74 -18.99
N GLU A 196 5.31 2.69 -19.61
CA GLU A 196 4.81 3.73 -20.51
C GLU A 196 4.48 5.04 -19.79
N ALA A 197 4.13 4.97 -18.51
CA ALA A 197 3.77 6.13 -17.70
C ALA A 197 4.96 6.83 -17.04
N ALA A 198 6.15 6.22 -17.06
CA ALA A 198 7.36 6.75 -16.44
C ALA A 198 8.21 7.54 -17.45
N ASP A 199 9.01 8.49 -16.95
CA ASP A 199 9.96 9.25 -17.78
C ASP A 199 11.15 8.41 -18.21
N VAL A 200 11.59 7.49 -17.35
CA VAL A 200 12.74 6.60 -17.62
C VAL A 200 12.50 5.19 -17.06
N ILE A 201 13.21 4.22 -17.62
CA ILE A 201 13.21 2.83 -17.15
C ILE A 201 14.60 2.51 -16.60
N THR A 202 14.66 1.91 -15.42
CA THR A 202 15.90 1.43 -14.79
C THR A 202 16.01 -0.11 -14.89
N GLY A 203 17.04 -0.71 -14.29
CA GLY A 203 17.18 -2.17 -14.18
C GLY A 203 16.06 -2.80 -13.37
N SER A 204 15.98 -4.13 -13.39
CA SER A 204 15.01 -4.91 -12.61
C SER A 204 15.34 -4.91 -11.10
N ASN A 205 14.41 -5.41 -10.30
CA ASN A 205 14.61 -5.61 -8.86
C ASN A 205 15.73 -6.61 -8.53
N THR A 206 16.07 -7.52 -9.46
CA THR A 206 17.17 -8.49 -9.34
C THR A 206 18.51 -7.92 -9.83
N GLU A 207 18.52 -6.75 -10.47
CA GLU A 207 19.69 -6.11 -11.05
C GLU A 207 20.09 -4.83 -10.33
N ASN A 208 19.65 -4.62 -9.11
CA ASN A 208 19.85 -3.38 -8.34
C ASN A 208 19.27 -2.13 -9.03
N GLY A 209 18.12 -2.25 -9.70
CA GLY A 209 17.53 -1.17 -10.51
C GLY A 209 17.32 0.14 -9.74
N VAL A 210 16.90 0.08 -8.47
CA VAL A 210 16.76 1.29 -7.62
C VAL A 210 18.09 2.02 -7.46
N ALA A 211 19.18 1.29 -7.16
CA ALA A 211 20.50 1.89 -7.04
C ALA A 211 20.97 2.50 -8.37
N GLN A 212 20.74 1.79 -9.48
CA GLN A 212 21.06 2.32 -10.82
C GLN A 212 20.31 3.62 -11.11
N ALA A 213 19.01 3.69 -10.78
CA ALA A 213 18.22 4.91 -10.96
C ALA A 213 18.79 6.08 -10.17
N ILE A 214 19.12 5.86 -8.89
CA ILE A 214 19.69 6.89 -8.01
C ILE A 214 21.03 7.40 -8.58
N TYR A 215 21.94 6.51 -8.92
CA TYR A 215 23.27 6.93 -9.42
C TYR A 215 23.19 7.66 -10.77
N ARG A 216 22.41 7.12 -11.73
CA ARG A 216 22.37 7.67 -13.09
C ARG A 216 21.55 8.94 -13.22
N HIS A 217 20.44 9.04 -12.50
CA HIS A 217 19.44 10.08 -12.76
C HIS A 217 19.30 11.09 -11.62
N ILE A 218 19.74 10.77 -10.40
CA ILE A 218 19.62 11.66 -9.25
C ILE A 218 20.98 12.25 -8.85
N LEU A 219 22.02 11.42 -8.80
CA LEU A 219 23.37 11.86 -8.37
C LEU A 219 24.27 12.30 -9.54
N GLY A 220 23.85 12.11 -10.79
CA GLY A 220 24.58 12.57 -11.98
C GLY A 220 25.88 11.79 -12.25
N GLY A 221 25.92 10.50 -11.89
CA GLY A 221 27.06 9.61 -12.06
C GLY A 221 27.13 8.96 -13.43
#